data_71eacca2c7b0831113719e3f48525db8
#
_entry.id   71eacca2c7b0831113719e3f48525db8
#
_cell.length_a   1.000
_cell.length_b   1.000
_cell.length_c   1.000
_cell.angle_alpha   90.00
_cell.angle_beta   90.00
_cell.angle_gamma   90.00
#
_symmetry.space_group_name_H-M   'P 1'
#
loop_
_entity.id
_entity.type
_entity.pdbx_description
1 polymer ?
#
loop_
_entity_poly.entity_id
_entity_poly.type
_entity_poly.pdbx_seq_one_letter_code
_entity_poly.pdbx_strand_id
1 'polypeptide(L)'
;MIQKRKTVITAIALSVLLAIGISLTYLFAVALPQKREKEQLLKAVQEYYDTKIAMYIDENEKYDDYEVDVAFLGDSLTDGYNLEKYYPQYLVLNRGIGGETTFGLEKRLKVSVYDLKPKVAVMLIGANNFDTMFDNYENILKGFKENLPNTKIV
;
A
#
# COMPACT_ATOMS: atom_id res chain seq x y z
N MET A 1 -53.45 17.31 37.74
CA MET A 1 -53.13 16.85 36.36
C MET A 1 -51.99 17.66 35.72
N ILE A 2 -52.03 18.97 35.74
CA ILE A 2 -51.03 19.91 35.14
C ILE A 2 -49.60 19.72 35.69
N GLN A 3 -49.46 19.55 37.03
CA GLN A 3 -48.15 19.36 37.67
C GLN A 3 -47.45 18.06 37.22
N LYS A 4 -48.15 16.96 37.10
CA LYS A 4 -47.58 15.68 36.60
C LYS A 4 -47.10 15.80 35.12
N ARG A 5 -47.86 16.55 34.27
CA ARG A 5 -47.46 16.78 32.90
C ARG A 5 -46.15 17.61 32.79
N LYS A 6 -46.02 18.67 33.61
CA LYS A 6 -44.79 19.47 33.69
C LYS A 6 -43.59 18.62 34.08
N THR A 7 -43.70 17.78 35.12
CA THR A 7 -42.63 16.91 35.56
C THR A 7 -42.21 15.92 34.48
N VAL A 8 -43.13 15.34 33.72
CA VAL A 8 -42.83 14.40 32.61
C VAL A 8 -42.11 15.11 31.49
N ILE A 9 -42.59 16.31 31.11
CA ILE A 9 -41.92 17.11 30.03
C ILE A 9 -40.50 17.49 30.44
N THR A 10 -40.29 17.92 31.67
CA THR A 10 -38.94 18.22 32.20
C THR A 10 -38.03 17.01 32.19
N ALA A 11 -38.54 15.84 32.61
CA ALA A 11 -37.74 14.59 32.60
C ALA A 11 -37.33 14.19 31.15
N ILE A 12 -38.25 14.29 30.21
CA ILE A 12 -37.95 14.02 28.79
C ILE A 12 -36.90 15.01 28.25
N ALA A 13 -37.05 16.29 28.54
CA ALA A 13 -36.09 17.30 28.11
C ALA A 13 -34.68 17.05 28.67
N LEU A 14 -34.57 16.68 29.95
CA LEU A 14 -33.29 16.33 30.57
C LEU A 14 -32.69 15.07 29.97
N SER A 15 -33.50 14.04 29.68
CA SER A 15 -33.04 12.82 29.03
C SER A 15 -32.49 13.10 27.63
N VAL A 16 -33.14 13.95 26.86
CA VAL A 16 -32.69 14.37 25.52
C VAL A 16 -31.36 15.14 25.62
N LEU A 17 -31.27 16.09 26.54
CA LEU A 17 -30.02 16.85 26.75
C LEU A 17 -28.85 15.94 27.18
N LEU A 18 -29.12 14.95 28.05
CA LEU A 18 -28.12 13.97 28.45
C LEU A 18 -27.67 13.12 27.25
N ALA A 19 -28.60 12.64 26.45
CA ALA A 19 -28.27 11.87 25.22
C ALA A 19 -27.44 12.69 24.23
N ILE A 20 -27.77 13.95 24.01
CA ILE A 20 -26.98 14.87 23.17
C ILE A 20 -25.58 15.04 23.78
N GLY A 21 -25.46 15.28 25.08
CA GLY A 21 -24.17 15.42 25.75
C GLY A 21 -23.29 14.18 25.58
N ILE A 22 -23.83 12.99 25.78
CA ILE A 22 -23.11 11.72 25.58
C ILE A 22 -22.68 11.57 24.12
N SER A 23 -23.55 11.86 23.18
CA SER A 23 -23.25 11.78 21.74
C SER A 23 -22.13 12.74 21.32
N LEU A 24 -22.17 13.98 21.82
CA LEU A 24 -21.12 14.95 21.57
C LEU A 24 -19.78 14.53 22.20
N THR A 25 -19.82 14.02 23.44
CA THR A 25 -18.62 13.52 24.09
C THR A 25 -17.99 12.38 23.29
N TYR A 26 -18.79 11.42 22.83
CA TYR A 26 -18.30 10.33 21.97
C TYR A 26 -17.71 10.86 20.68
N LEU A 27 -18.40 11.80 20.02
CA LEU A 27 -17.92 12.40 18.76
C LEU A 27 -16.54 13.06 18.94
N PHE A 28 -16.40 13.92 19.95
CA PHE A 28 -15.16 14.68 20.15
C PHE A 28 -14.03 13.87 20.78
N ALA A 29 -14.34 12.97 21.70
CA ALA A 29 -13.32 12.21 22.42
C ALA A 29 -12.88 10.92 21.72
N VAL A 30 -13.71 10.37 20.84
CA VAL A 30 -13.44 9.07 20.20
C VAL A 30 -13.46 9.17 18.68
N ALA A 31 -14.60 9.55 18.09
CA ALA A 31 -14.80 9.42 16.66
C ALA A 31 -13.88 10.35 15.84
N LEU A 32 -13.75 11.61 16.25
CA LEU A 32 -12.88 12.58 15.55
C LEU A 32 -11.38 12.25 15.67
N PRO A 33 -10.84 11.90 16.85
CA PRO A 33 -9.45 11.46 16.98
C PRO A 33 -9.14 10.22 16.13
N GLN A 34 -9.99 9.19 16.17
CA GLN A 34 -9.82 7.98 15.35
C GLN A 34 -9.82 8.29 13.84
N LYS A 35 -10.71 9.18 13.40
CA LYS A 35 -10.74 9.62 12.00
C LYS A 35 -9.45 10.31 11.60
N ARG A 36 -8.94 11.22 12.43
CA ARG A 36 -7.68 11.94 12.18
C ARG A 36 -6.49 11.00 12.14
N GLU A 37 -6.41 10.06 13.06
CA GLU A 37 -5.35 9.05 13.10
C GLU A 37 -5.36 8.20 11.83
N LYS A 38 -6.53 7.74 11.39
CA LYS A 38 -6.69 7.00 10.13
C LYS A 38 -6.25 7.83 8.91
N GLU A 39 -6.65 9.10 8.85
CA GLU A 39 -6.24 10.01 7.76
C GLU A 39 -4.73 10.24 7.75
N GLN A 40 -4.10 10.39 8.92
CA GLN A 40 -2.65 10.52 9.04
C GLN A 40 -1.92 9.25 8.60
N LEU A 41 -2.42 8.07 9.00
CA LEU A 41 -1.87 6.79 8.58
C LEU A 41 -1.95 6.61 7.06
N LEU A 42 -3.11 6.89 6.47
CA LEU A 42 -3.28 6.80 5.01
C LEU A 42 -2.33 7.74 4.27
N LYS A 43 -2.15 8.95 4.78
CA LYS A 43 -1.20 9.92 4.22
C LYS A 43 0.23 9.41 4.31
N ALA A 44 0.64 8.89 5.44
CA ALA A 44 1.98 8.34 5.62
C ALA A 44 2.26 7.13 4.70
N VAL A 45 1.28 6.26 4.51
CA VAL A 45 1.37 5.14 3.56
C VAL A 45 1.52 5.63 2.12
N GLN A 46 0.75 6.66 1.74
CA GLN A 46 0.85 7.23 0.40
C GLN A 46 2.22 7.93 0.18
N GLU A 47 2.69 8.71 1.12
CA GLU A 47 4.02 9.36 1.07
C GLU A 47 5.15 8.33 0.95
N TYR A 48 5.06 7.23 1.70
CA TYR A 48 6.01 6.12 1.60
C TYR A 48 6.00 5.50 0.19
N TYR A 49 4.80 5.20 -0.34
CA TYR A 49 4.64 4.65 -1.69
C TYR A 49 5.24 5.58 -2.75
N ASP A 50 4.88 6.87 -2.70
CA ASP A 50 5.36 7.88 -3.65
C ASP A 50 6.89 8.03 -3.60
N THR A 51 7.47 7.97 -2.40
CA THR A 51 8.92 7.99 -2.20
C THR A 51 9.60 6.80 -2.85
N LYS A 52 9.04 5.58 -2.72
CA LYS A 52 9.55 4.38 -3.38
C LYS A 52 9.50 4.50 -4.91
N ILE A 53 8.37 4.98 -5.45
CA ILE A 53 8.22 5.18 -6.89
C ILE A 53 9.23 6.21 -7.42
N ALA A 54 9.39 7.34 -6.73
CA ALA A 54 10.38 8.35 -7.12
C ALA A 54 11.81 7.80 -7.10
N MET A 55 12.16 7.00 -6.09
CA MET A 55 13.46 6.33 -6.01
C MET A 55 13.68 5.37 -7.19
N TYR A 56 12.64 4.60 -7.58
CA TYR A 56 12.76 3.66 -8.71
C TYR A 56 12.96 4.38 -10.04
N ILE A 57 12.29 5.53 -10.24
CA ILE A 57 12.48 6.37 -11.42
C ILE A 57 13.93 6.87 -11.50
N ASP A 58 14.44 7.44 -10.41
CA ASP A 58 15.81 7.96 -10.30
C ASP A 58 16.86 6.84 -10.51
N GLU A 59 16.62 5.65 -10.00
CA GLU A 59 17.50 4.51 -10.20
C GLU A 59 17.48 4.00 -11.66
N ASN A 60 16.29 3.98 -12.32
CA ASN A 60 16.20 3.52 -13.70
C ASN A 60 17.02 4.40 -14.66
N GLU A 61 17.18 5.69 -14.36
CA GLU A 61 18.00 6.62 -15.19
C GLU A 61 19.51 6.36 -15.07
N LYS A 62 19.96 5.55 -14.10
CA LYS A 62 21.38 5.29 -13.83
C LYS A 62 21.93 4.07 -14.58
N TYR A 63 21.06 3.26 -15.16
CA TYR A 63 21.45 1.99 -15.76
C TYR A 63 20.95 1.86 -17.19
N ASP A 64 21.77 1.27 -18.05
CA ASP A 64 21.39 0.90 -19.39
C ASP A 64 20.56 -0.38 -19.44
N ASP A 65 19.88 -0.63 -20.55
CA ASP A 65 19.09 -1.86 -20.79
C ASP A 65 19.96 -3.10 -20.53
N TYR A 66 19.47 -4.00 -19.70
CA TYR A 66 20.13 -5.26 -19.29
C TYR A 66 21.47 -5.09 -18.55
N GLU A 67 21.78 -3.92 -18.01
CA GLU A 67 22.92 -3.73 -17.12
C GLU A 67 22.66 -4.36 -15.76
N VAL A 68 21.46 -4.15 -15.18
CA VAL A 68 21.04 -4.72 -13.91
C VAL A 68 20.89 -6.24 -14.03
N ASP A 69 21.57 -6.99 -13.17
CA ASP A 69 21.51 -8.45 -13.17
C ASP A 69 20.16 -8.97 -12.68
N VAL A 70 19.66 -8.45 -11.55
CA VAL A 70 18.39 -8.93 -10.97
C VAL A 70 17.59 -7.79 -10.37
N ALA A 71 16.31 -7.68 -10.73
CA ALA A 71 15.32 -6.86 -10.03
C ALA A 71 14.40 -7.76 -9.20
N PHE A 72 14.27 -7.47 -7.90
CA PHE A 72 13.40 -8.17 -6.97
C PHE A 72 12.11 -7.38 -6.78
N LEU A 73 10.99 -7.91 -7.27
CA LEU A 73 9.67 -7.30 -7.19
C LEU A 73 8.84 -8.00 -6.09
N GLY A 74 8.10 -7.23 -5.32
CA GLY A 74 7.25 -7.83 -4.30
C GLY A 74 6.68 -6.84 -3.30
N ASP A 75 6.28 -7.39 -2.18
CA ASP A 75 5.70 -6.69 -1.04
C ASP A 75 6.73 -6.40 0.07
N SER A 76 6.29 -6.36 1.33
CA SER A 76 7.14 -6.10 2.50
C SER A 76 8.26 -7.13 2.70
N LEU A 77 8.08 -8.36 2.25
CA LEU A 77 9.13 -9.39 2.34
C LEU A 77 10.29 -9.05 1.42
N THR A 78 9.99 -8.58 0.22
CA THR A 78 11.00 -8.10 -0.73
C THR A 78 11.59 -6.76 -0.29
N ASP A 79 10.76 -5.81 0.13
CA ASP A 79 11.19 -4.48 0.57
C ASP A 79 12.22 -4.53 1.70
N GLY A 80 11.98 -5.37 2.71
CA GLY A 80 12.88 -5.58 3.85
C GLY A 80 14.06 -6.52 3.58
N TYR A 81 14.20 -7.06 2.35
CA TYR A 81 15.26 -8.03 2.08
C TYR A 81 16.60 -7.35 1.78
N ASN A 82 17.64 -7.74 2.52
CA ASN A 82 18.99 -7.20 2.37
C ASN A 82 19.72 -7.86 1.21
N LEU A 83 19.51 -7.32 0.01
CA LEU A 83 20.09 -7.86 -1.24
C LEU A 83 21.62 -7.75 -1.27
N GLU A 84 22.19 -6.65 -0.80
CA GLU A 84 23.64 -6.43 -0.78
C GLU A 84 24.37 -7.50 0.03
N LYS A 85 23.78 -7.93 1.14
CA LYS A 85 24.33 -8.98 1.99
C LYS A 85 24.34 -10.35 1.30
N TYR A 86 23.27 -10.67 0.56
CA TYR A 86 23.08 -12.03 0.02
C TYR A 86 23.54 -12.19 -1.44
N TYR A 87 23.63 -11.08 -2.17
CA TYR A 87 24.03 -11.07 -3.59
C TYR A 87 25.14 -10.04 -3.87
N PRO A 88 26.25 -10.02 -3.10
CA PRO A 88 27.27 -8.98 -3.21
C PRO A 88 28.03 -8.99 -4.55
N GLN A 89 27.91 -10.06 -5.33
CA GLN A 89 28.60 -10.24 -6.62
C GLN A 89 27.73 -9.83 -7.81
N TYR A 90 26.48 -9.42 -7.60
CA TYR A 90 25.54 -9.05 -8.65
C TYR A 90 25.04 -7.62 -8.46
N LEU A 91 24.75 -6.95 -9.57
CA LEU A 91 24.03 -5.68 -9.54
C LEU A 91 22.54 -5.98 -9.36
N VAL A 92 22.06 -5.83 -8.14
CA VAL A 92 20.69 -6.17 -7.74
C VAL A 92 19.92 -4.96 -7.26
N LEU A 93 18.66 -4.84 -7.68
CA LEU A 93 17.79 -3.74 -7.24
C LEU A 93 16.54 -4.27 -6.53
N ASN A 94 16.22 -3.62 -5.42
CA ASN A 94 15.01 -3.91 -4.64
C ASN A 94 13.83 -3.07 -5.12
N ARG A 95 12.81 -3.73 -5.67
CA ARG A 95 11.56 -3.15 -6.15
C ARG A 95 10.36 -3.59 -5.29
N GLY A 96 10.61 -3.95 -4.03
CA GLY A 96 9.59 -4.25 -3.04
C GLY A 96 8.95 -2.99 -2.46
N ILE A 97 7.65 -3.03 -2.17
CA ILE A 97 6.91 -2.00 -1.45
C ILE A 97 6.08 -2.66 -0.36
N GLY A 98 6.25 -2.22 0.88
CA GLY A 98 5.49 -2.75 2.03
C GLY A 98 3.98 -2.66 1.84
N GLY A 99 3.26 -3.76 2.11
CA GLY A 99 1.81 -3.84 1.97
C GLY A 99 1.29 -4.00 0.54
N GLU A 100 2.16 -4.16 -0.45
CA GLU A 100 1.78 -4.26 -1.86
C GLU A 100 0.97 -5.51 -2.16
N THR A 101 0.05 -5.39 -3.12
CA THR A 101 -0.78 -6.46 -3.66
C THR A 101 -0.41 -6.75 -5.12
N THR A 102 -0.91 -7.86 -5.67
CA THR A 102 -0.75 -8.14 -7.10
C THR A 102 -1.35 -7.04 -7.97
N PHE A 103 -2.48 -6.44 -7.59
CA PHE A 103 -3.10 -5.31 -8.29
C PHE A 103 -2.24 -4.03 -8.25
N GLY A 104 -1.61 -3.76 -7.11
CA GLY A 104 -0.71 -2.63 -6.98
C GLY A 104 0.58 -2.83 -7.78
N LEU A 105 1.18 -4.02 -7.72
CA LEU A 105 2.35 -4.36 -8.51
C LEU A 105 2.07 -4.22 -10.02
N GLU A 106 0.93 -4.73 -10.53
CA GLU A 106 0.54 -4.59 -11.93
C GLU A 106 0.59 -3.14 -12.41
N LYS A 107 0.03 -2.23 -11.62
CA LYS A 107 -0.04 -0.79 -11.96
C LYS A 107 1.33 -0.10 -12.05
N ARG A 108 2.33 -0.61 -11.33
CA ARG A 108 3.67 -0.03 -11.28
C ARG A 108 4.74 -0.82 -12.03
N LEU A 109 4.37 -1.87 -12.78
CA LEU A 109 5.33 -2.68 -13.53
C LEU A 109 6.21 -1.84 -14.45
N LYS A 110 5.65 -0.80 -15.09
CA LYS A 110 6.41 0.09 -15.95
C LYS A 110 7.63 0.67 -15.23
N VAL A 111 7.42 1.36 -14.12
CA VAL A 111 8.49 2.03 -13.38
C VAL A 111 9.36 1.04 -12.60
N SER A 112 8.78 -0.09 -12.18
CA SER A 112 9.50 -1.05 -11.36
C SER A 112 10.44 -1.95 -12.14
N VAL A 113 10.10 -2.28 -13.41
CA VAL A 113 10.86 -3.27 -14.16
C VAL A 113 10.92 -3.03 -15.67
N TYR A 114 9.86 -2.47 -16.31
CA TYR A 114 9.87 -2.31 -17.76
C TYR A 114 10.87 -1.24 -18.23
N ASP A 115 10.92 -0.11 -17.52
CA ASP A 115 11.88 0.96 -17.82
C ASP A 115 13.33 0.57 -17.44
N LEU A 116 13.49 -0.36 -16.48
CA LEU A 116 14.79 -0.85 -16.02
C LEU A 116 15.39 -1.95 -16.92
N LYS A 117 14.55 -2.82 -17.49
CA LYS A 117 14.93 -3.99 -18.31
C LYS A 117 16.07 -4.83 -17.70
N PRO A 118 15.87 -5.44 -16.51
CA PRO A 118 16.90 -6.26 -15.89
C PRO A 118 17.09 -7.58 -16.66
N LYS A 119 18.23 -8.28 -16.49
CA LYS A 119 18.45 -9.63 -17.04
C LYS A 119 17.49 -10.66 -16.42
N VAL A 120 17.23 -10.53 -15.12
CA VAL A 120 16.33 -11.42 -14.36
C VAL A 120 15.37 -10.56 -13.52
N ALA A 121 14.11 -10.95 -13.50
CA ALA A 121 13.10 -10.42 -12.57
C ALA A 121 12.65 -11.55 -11.63
N VAL A 122 12.84 -11.37 -10.34
CA VAL A 122 12.34 -12.27 -9.28
C VAL A 122 11.08 -11.64 -8.70
N MET A 123 9.96 -12.36 -8.68
CA MET A 123 8.68 -11.85 -8.23
C MET A 123 8.14 -12.67 -7.05
N LEU A 124 8.00 -12.02 -5.88
CA LEU A 124 7.38 -12.59 -4.68
C LEU A 124 6.24 -11.67 -4.23
N ILE A 125 5.01 -12.00 -4.62
CA ILE A 125 3.82 -11.17 -4.38
C ILE A 125 2.58 -12.05 -4.18
N GLY A 126 1.59 -11.54 -3.45
CA GLY A 126 0.29 -12.17 -3.26
C GLY A 126 -0.11 -12.40 -1.81
N ALA A 127 0.83 -12.29 -0.86
CA ALA A 127 0.54 -12.48 0.56
C ALA A 127 -0.51 -11.52 1.11
N ASN A 128 -0.58 -10.28 0.58
CA ASN A 128 -1.51 -9.25 1.04
C ASN A 128 -2.90 -9.31 0.39
N ASN A 129 -3.10 -10.16 -0.62
CA ASN A 129 -4.40 -10.38 -1.28
C ASN A 129 -4.57 -11.83 -1.73
N PHE A 130 -4.28 -12.77 -0.84
CA PHE A 130 -4.22 -14.20 -1.11
C PHE A 130 -5.46 -14.74 -1.85
N ASP A 131 -6.67 -14.32 -1.44
CA ASP A 131 -7.94 -14.79 -2.02
C ASP A 131 -8.16 -14.31 -3.47
N THR A 132 -7.50 -13.22 -3.89
CA THR A 132 -7.66 -12.58 -5.20
C THR A 132 -6.35 -12.47 -5.97
N MET A 133 -5.28 -13.09 -5.48
CA MET A 133 -3.94 -12.87 -6.04
C MET A 133 -3.83 -13.33 -7.51
N PHE A 134 -4.60 -14.31 -7.92
CA PHE A 134 -4.56 -14.83 -9.28
C PHE A 134 -5.40 -14.03 -10.28
N ASP A 135 -6.28 -13.13 -9.83
CA ASP A 135 -7.20 -12.40 -10.70
C ASP A 135 -6.48 -11.57 -11.78
N ASN A 136 -5.29 -11.08 -11.47
CA ASN A 136 -4.48 -10.27 -12.37
C ASN A 136 -3.08 -10.83 -12.66
N TYR A 137 -2.74 -12.01 -12.19
CA TYR A 137 -1.44 -12.63 -12.44
C TYR A 137 -1.17 -12.86 -13.94
N GLU A 138 -2.21 -13.25 -14.67
CA GLU A 138 -2.12 -13.44 -16.12
C GLU A 138 -1.76 -12.12 -16.83
N ASN A 139 -2.32 -11.00 -16.39
CA ASN A 139 -2.00 -9.68 -16.93
C ASN A 139 -0.54 -9.29 -16.65
N ILE A 140 -0.08 -9.55 -15.43
CA ILE A 140 1.33 -9.33 -15.06
C ILE A 140 2.26 -10.13 -15.99
N LEU A 141 2.03 -11.43 -16.14
CA LEU A 141 2.86 -12.29 -16.98
C LEU A 141 2.79 -11.93 -18.46
N LYS A 142 1.63 -11.54 -18.99
CA LYS A 142 1.49 -11.01 -20.36
C LYS A 142 2.28 -9.72 -20.52
N GLY A 143 2.18 -8.79 -19.56
CA GLY A 143 2.93 -7.55 -19.59
C GLY A 143 4.45 -7.78 -19.61
N PHE A 144 4.96 -8.74 -18.84
CA PHE A 144 6.37 -9.14 -18.92
C PHE A 144 6.75 -9.66 -20.30
N LYS A 145 5.96 -10.56 -20.88
CA LYS A 145 6.22 -11.13 -22.19
C LYS A 145 6.25 -10.06 -23.30
N GLU A 146 5.37 -9.07 -23.21
CA GLU A 146 5.25 -8.00 -24.21
C GLU A 146 6.35 -6.95 -24.06
N ASN A 147 6.69 -6.55 -22.85
CA ASN A 147 7.62 -5.44 -22.59
C ASN A 147 9.06 -5.88 -22.31
N LEU A 148 9.27 -7.13 -21.88
CA LEU A 148 10.56 -7.66 -21.44
C LEU A 148 10.86 -9.04 -22.05
N PRO A 149 10.88 -9.19 -23.39
CA PRO A 149 11.03 -10.50 -24.03
C PRO A 149 12.37 -11.18 -23.75
N ASN A 150 13.39 -10.43 -23.33
CA ASN A 150 14.74 -10.95 -23.04
C ASN A 150 15.02 -11.05 -21.52
N THR A 151 14.07 -10.67 -20.64
CA THR A 151 14.20 -10.79 -19.20
C THR A 151 13.67 -12.14 -18.74
N LYS A 152 14.47 -12.89 -17.99
CA LYS A 152 14.01 -14.14 -17.35
C LYS A 152 13.16 -13.81 -16.14
N ILE A 153 11.99 -14.43 -16.01
CA ILE A 153 11.11 -14.32 -14.84
C ILE A 153 11.28 -15.56 -13.95
N VAL A 154 11.35 -15.31 -12.64
CA VAL A 154 11.47 -16.35 -11.59
C VAL A 154 10.45 -16.09 -10.49
#